data_c09000ad18cade43cef5e08186efeab5
#
_entry.id   c09000ad18cade43cef5e08186efeab5
#
_cell.length_a   1.000
_cell.length_b   1.000
_cell.length_c   1.000
_cell.angle_alpha   90.00
_cell.angle_beta   90.00
_cell.angle_gamma   90.00
#
_symmetry.space_group_name_H-M   'P 1'
#
loop_
_entity.id
_entity.type
_entity.pdbx_description
1 polymer ?
#
loop_
_entity_poly.entity_id
_entity_poly.type
_entity_poly.pdbx_seq_one_letter_code
_entity_poly.pdbx_strand_id
1 'polypeptide(L)'
;MNEIKKCRLCDGTNLASLLDLGSQVIANHFHKKEEENSPGIPLHITRCKTCSLVQLNNIIDTDIMYKNYWYQSSINETMRNHLKDLTNNILQYVSLQKDDIVIDIGCNDGTLLNYLPPCIKIGVDPSNIKPRNCIFVNEYFNESSIKPYLQKNKARLITSIAMFYDLNDPKTFIKDIRNSLQDDGLWVAELSYLPRMLQNRAYDSICHEHVVYYRLATFIKTLENTDFRIIHAEVNDINGSSFRVFLTPYRIGLKPTDTFLKLVEEEANGGYYQDKVYDDFTSNIKTESKRLMETLNSFKDKKIYGYGASTKGQIIMQYCGITIEHLKRIAERNPRKYNLYTPGTNVPICPEDEMRKDNPDYLLVFPWYFFEEFRRRENYLYEQGCHFILPLPKVNII
;
A
#
# COMPACT_ATOMS: atom_id res chain seq x y z
N MET A 1 -21.36 8.78 6.48
CA MET A 1 -20.15 8.02 6.88
C MET A 1 -20.54 7.12 8.03
N ASN A 2 -20.32 5.82 7.94
CA ASN A 2 -20.74 4.87 8.96
C ASN A 2 -19.51 4.38 9.74
N GLU A 3 -19.57 4.54 11.04
CA GLU A 3 -18.59 3.96 11.96
C GLU A 3 -18.80 2.45 12.05
N ILE A 4 -17.70 1.69 12.09
CA ILE A 4 -17.73 0.24 12.19
C ILE A 4 -17.94 -0.17 13.64
N LYS A 5 -18.96 -1.00 13.85
CA LYS A 5 -19.29 -1.55 15.16
C LYS A 5 -18.88 -3.02 15.34
N LYS A 6 -18.39 -3.65 14.27
CA LYS A 6 -18.00 -5.06 14.24
C LYS A 6 -16.67 -5.26 13.54
N CYS A 7 -15.93 -6.23 13.98
CA CYS A 7 -14.69 -6.65 13.31
C CYS A 7 -15.00 -7.24 11.93
N ARG A 8 -14.29 -6.76 10.89
CA ARG A 8 -14.45 -7.27 9.50
C ARG A 8 -14.07 -8.75 9.35
N LEU A 9 -13.33 -9.30 10.29
CA LEU A 9 -12.88 -10.70 10.21
C LEU A 9 -13.75 -11.65 11.03
N CYS A 10 -14.00 -11.35 12.31
CA CYS A 10 -14.67 -12.28 13.24
C CYS A 10 -16.02 -11.80 13.75
N ASP A 11 -16.55 -10.70 13.24
CA ASP A 11 -17.82 -10.06 13.66
C ASP A 11 -17.89 -9.67 15.15
N GLY A 12 -16.78 -9.79 15.89
CA GLY A 12 -16.68 -9.39 17.29
C GLY A 12 -16.86 -7.89 17.48
N THR A 13 -17.52 -7.49 18.57
CA THR A 13 -17.86 -6.09 18.89
C THR A 13 -16.87 -5.43 19.84
N ASN A 14 -15.92 -6.18 20.41
CA ASN A 14 -14.91 -5.65 21.33
C ASN A 14 -13.76 -5.01 20.52
N LEU A 15 -13.99 -3.79 20.05
CA LEU A 15 -13.03 -2.99 19.28
C LEU A 15 -12.39 -1.94 20.19
N ALA A 16 -11.09 -2.02 20.39
CA ALA A 16 -10.34 -1.03 21.16
C ALA A 16 -9.73 0.02 20.23
N SER A 17 -9.89 1.30 20.56
CA SER A 17 -9.16 2.39 19.89
C SER A 17 -7.66 2.12 19.94
N LEU A 18 -6.98 2.29 18.82
CA LEU A 18 -5.54 2.08 18.73
C LEU A 18 -4.81 3.38 18.42
N LEU A 19 -5.13 4.05 17.35
CA LEU A 19 -4.53 5.32 16.96
C LEU A 19 -5.55 6.16 16.21
N ASP A 20 -5.68 7.43 16.62
CA ASP A 20 -6.45 8.46 15.93
C ASP A 20 -5.49 9.49 15.34
N LEU A 21 -5.50 9.63 14.02
CA LEU A 21 -4.73 10.63 13.26
C LEU A 21 -5.54 11.91 12.99
N GLY A 22 -6.71 12.04 13.62
CA GLY A 22 -7.61 13.18 13.43
C GLY A 22 -8.40 13.12 12.13
N SER A 23 -9.03 14.23 11.78
CA SER A 23 -9.76 14.37 10.52
C SER A 23 -8.78 14.81 9.43
N GLN A 24 -8.66 14.02 8.36
CA GLN A 24 -7.77 14.28 7.24
C GLN A 24 -8.53 14.28 5.92
N VAL A 25 -8.11 15.14 5.00
CA VAL A 25 -8.53 15.08 3.60
C VAL A 25 -7.96 13.80 2.98
N ILE A 26 -8.74 13.15 2.09
CA ILE A 26 -8.27 11.94 1.41
C ILE A 26 -6.93 12.21 0.71
N ALA A 27 -5.95 11.40 1.01
CA ALA A 27 -4.53 11.67 0.73
C ALA A 27 -4.18 11.72 -0.77
N ASN A 28 -5.03 11.18 -1.65
CA ASN A 28 -4.85 11.23 -3.10
C ASN A 28 -5.66 12.35 -3.78
N HIS A 29 -6.40 13.19 -3.04
CA HIS A 29 -7.21 14.30 -3.57
C HIS A 29 -6.38 15.56 -3.79
N PHE A 30 -5.37 15.47 -4.67
CA PHE A 30 -4.64 16.65 -5.14
C PHE A 30 -5.58 17.58 -5.91
N HIS A 31 -5.45 18.90 -5.69
CA HIS A 31 -6.39 19.88 -6.22
C HIS A 31 -5.69 21.06 -6.91
N LYS A 32 -6.41 21.83 -7.70
CA LYS A 32 -5.92 23.10 -8.27
C LYS A 32 -5.99 24.21 -7.21
N LYS A 33 -5.27 25.29 -7.44
CA LYS A 33 -5.17 26.42 -6.52
C LYS A 33 -6.54 27.04 -6.17
N GLU A 34 -7.42 27.08 -7.15
CA GLU A 34 -8.75 27.70 -7.05
C GLU A 34 -9.79 26.78 -6.42
N GLU A 35 -9.46 25.50 -6.22
CA GLU A 35 -10.36 24.51 -5.66
C GLU A 35 -10.20 24.47 -4.13
N GLU A 36 -11.30 24.37 -3.41
CA GLU A 36 -11.27 24.14 -1.97
C GLU A 36 -10.90 22.69 -1.65
N ASN A 37 -10.25 22.50 -0.52
CA ASN A 37 -10.02 21.16 0.00
C ASN A 37 -11.34 20.44 0.25
N SER A 38 -11.38 19.16 -0.10
CA SER A 38 -12.48 18.28 0.32
C SER A 38 -12.60 18.24 1.84
N PRO A 39 -13.77 18.01 2.40
CA PRO A 39 -13.93 17.86 3.85
C PRO A 39 -13.05 16.76 4.39
N GLY A 40 -12.47 17.00 5.57
CA GLY A 40 -11.70 16.00 6.27
C GLY A 40 -12.57 14.84 6.75
N ILE A 41 -12.02 13.64 6.69
CA ILE A 41 -12.66 12.39 7.13
C ILE A 41 -11.85 11.85 8.31
N PRO A 42 -12.47 11.41 9.43
CA PRO A 42 -11.74 10.81 10.54
C PRO A 42 -10.86 9.64 10.06
N LEU A 43 -9.60 9.65 10.49
CA LEU A 43 -8.62 8.61 10.18
C LEU A 43 -8.21 7.92 11.48
N HIS A 44 -9.02 6.97 11.88
CA HIS A 44 -8.92 6.27 13.16
C HIS A 44 -8.87 4.76 12.94
N ILE A 45 -7.91 4.08 13.53
CA ILE A 45 -7.82 2.62 13.52
C ILE A 45 -8.13 2.01 14.86
N THR A 46 -8.76 0.84 14.82
CA THR A 46 -9.14 0.06 15.99
C THR A 46 -8.54 -1.34 15.91
N ARG A 47 -8.35 -1.97 17.08
CA ARG A 47 -7.95 -3.37 17.19
C ARG A 47 -9.08 -4.20 17.78
N CYS A 48 -9.42 -5.29 17.13
CA CYS A 48 -10.34 -6.29 17.69
C CYS A 48 -9.65 -7.07 18.82
N LYS A 49 -10.21 -7.03 20.02
CA LYS A 49 -9.65 -7.77 21.17
C LYS A 49 -9.89 -9.28 21.08
N THR A 50 -10.80 -9.73 20.20
CA THR A 50 -11.10 -11.16 20.00
C THR A 50 -10.11 -11.85 19.06
N CYS A 51 -9.82 -11.23 17.88
CA CYS A 51 -8.96 -11.85 16.87
C CYS A 51 -7.68 -11.05 16.57
N SER A 52 -7.47 -9.92 17.23
CA SER A 52 -6.38 -8.96 17.08
C SER A 52 -6.23 -8.35 15.67
N LEU A 53 -7.27 -8.40 14.83
CA LEU A 53 -7.29 -7.65 13.58
C LEU A 53 -7.22 -6.16 13.88
N VAL A 54 -6.34 -5.46 13.16
CA VAL A 54 -6.31 -3.99 13.13
C VAL A 54 -7.04 -3.53 11.88
N GLN A 55 -7.93 -2.56 12.02
CA GLN A 55 -8.79 -2.10 10.94
C GLN A 55 -9.14 -0.62 11.07
N LEU A 56 -9.41 0.03 9.93
CA LEU A 56 -9.97 1.37 9.89
C LEU A 56 -11.37 1.38 10.51
N ASN A 57 -11.67 2.39 11.33
CA ASN A 57 -12.94 2.49 12.06
C ASN A 57 -14.11 3.00 11.20
N ASN A 58 -13.84 3.43 9.97
CA ASN A 58 -14.84 4.01 9.08
C ASN A 58 -15.03 3.18 7.81
N ILE A 59 -16.21 3.29 7.20
CA ILE A 59 -16.47 2.84 5.83
C ILE A 59 -16.52 4.08 4.95
N ILE A 60 -15.70 4.10 3.91
CA ILE A 60 -15.62 5.17 2.92
C ILE A 60 -16.04 4.61 1.57
N ASP A 61 -16.71 5.41 0.78
CA ASP A 61 -17.10 5.05 -0.58
C ASP A 61 -15.84 4.83 -1.43
N THR A 62 -15.70 3.63 -1.96
CA THR A 62 -14.54 3.23 -2.77
C THR A 62 -14.43 4.02 -4.07
N ASP A 63 -15.55 4.46 -4.64
CA ASP A 63 -15.56 5.27 -5.87
C ASP A 63 -14.84 6.62 -5.69
N ILE A 64 -14.96 7.22 -4.51
CA ILE A 64 -14.26 8.46 -4.16
C ILE A 64 -12.75 8.25 -4.16
N MET A 65 -12.29 7.07 -3.76
CA MET A 65 -10.86 6.77 -3.61
C MET A 65 -10.19 6.31 -4.90
N TYR A 66 -10.89 5.51 -5.74
CA TYR A 66 -10.23 4.79 -6.83
C TYR A 66 -10.57 5.31 -8.24
N LYS A 67 -11.71 5.95 -8.48
CA LYS A 67 -12.07 6.42 -9.84
C LYS A 67 -11.04 7.36 -10.46
N ASN A 68 -10.40 8.23 -9.67
CA ASN A 68 -9.34 9.14 -10.09
C ASN A 68 -8.03 8.81 -9.41
N TYR A 69 -7.39 7.73 -9.84
CA TYR A 69 -6.16 7.25 -9.23
C TYR A 69 -4.92 7.83 -9.90
N TRP A 70 -3.94 8.23 -9.10
CA TRP A 70 -2.74 8.91 -9.59
C TRP A 70 -1.53 7.99 -9.72
N TYR A 71 -1.49 6.91 -8.93
CA TYR A 71 -0.34 6.01 -8.88
C TYR A 71 -0.25 5.17 -10.15
N GLN A 72 0.96 5.05 -10.69
CA GLN A 72 1.28 4.17 -11.82
C GLN A 72 2.53 3.36 -11.47
N SER A 73 2.42 2.04 -11.56
CA SER A 73 3.49 1.11 -11.17
C SER A 73 4.72 1.25 -12.06
N SER A 74 4.55 1.64 -13.31
CA SER A 74 5.65 1.79 -14.28
C SER A 74 6.55 3.00 -14.03
N ILE A 75 6.14 4.00 -13.24
CA ILE A 75 6.91 5.24 -13.06
C ILE A 75 8.16 4.98 -12.21
N ASN A 76 8.05 4.17 -11.15
CA ASN A 76 9.11 3.92 -10.19
C ASN A 76 9.95 2.69 -10.61
N GLU A 77 11.28 2.84 -10.66
CA GLU A 77 12.20 1.77 -11.06
C GLU A 77 12.19 0.62 -10.03
N THR A 78 12.23 0.94 -8.76
CA THR A 78 12.17 -0.05 -7.68
C THR A 78 10.91 -0.90 -7.80
N MET A 79 9.75 -0.29 -8.10
CA MET A 79 8.50 -1.02 -8.29
C MET A 79 8.53 -1.92 -9.53
N ARG A 80 9.08 -1.43 -10.66
CA ARG A 80 9.21 -2.27 -11.86
C ARG A 80 10.07 -3.51 -11.60
N ASN A 81 11.21 -3.33 -10.93
CA ASN A 81 12.10 -4.43 -10.55
C ASN A 81 11.41 -5.40 -9.61
N HIS A 82 10.69 -4.89 -8.60
CA HIS A 82 9.90 -5.70 -7.68
C HIS A 82 8.84 -6.57 -8.39
N LEU A 83 8.05 -5.99 -9.30
CA LEU A 83 7.02 -6.72 -10.04
C LEU A 83 7.64 -7.75 -11.00
N LYS A 84 8.82 -7.47 -11.56
CA LYS A 84 9.57 -8.44 -12.36
C LYS A 84 10.05 -9.61 -11.51
N ASP A 85 10.60 -9.34 -10.32
CA ASP A 85 11.05 -10.37 -9.40
C ASP A 85 9.87 -11.20 -8.85
N LEU A 86 8.75 -10.54 -8.54
CA LEU A 86 7.51 -11.22 -8.20
C LEU A 86 7.08 -12.20 -9.29
N THR A 87 7.11 -11.76 -10.55
CA THR A 87 6.75 -12.62 -11.68
C THR A 87 7.68 -13.83 -11.78
N ASN A 88 9.00 -13.64 -11.62
CA ASN A 88 9.96 -14.73 -11.62
C ASN A 88 9.68 -15.73 -10.49
N ASN A 89 9.31 -15.24 -9.30
CA ASN A 89 8.95 -16.10 -8.17
C ASN A 89 7.64 -16.87 -8.44
N ILE A 90 6.63 -16.23 -9.01
CA ILE A 90 5.37 -16.87 -9.39
C ILE A 90 5.62 -18.07 -10.32
N LEU A 91 6.49 -17.90 -11.32
CA LEU A 91 6.80 -18.91 -12.32
C LEU A 91 7.56 -20.14 -11.76
N GLN A 92 8.04 -20.09 -10.52
CA GLN A 92 8.58 -21.27 -9.82
C GLN A 92 7.46 -22.19 -9.30
N TYR A 93 6.24 -21.66 -9.11
CA TYR A 93 5.09 -22.39 -8.55
C TYR A 93 4.03 -22.76 -9.58
N VAL A 94 4.00 -22.07 -10.72
CA VAL A 94 3.02 -22.33 -11.79
C VAL A 94 3.70 -22.23 -13.15
N SER A 95 3.45 -23.24 -14.01
CA SER A 95 3.79 -23.17 -15.43
C SER A 95 2.60 -22.63 -16.21
N LEU A 96 2.85 -21.62 -17.05
CA LEU A 96 1.84 -20.97 -17.88
C LEU A 96 2.02 -21.38 -19.36
N GLN A 97 0.93 -21.81 -19.99
CA GLN A 97 0.86 -22.11 -21.41
C GLN A 97 0.14 -20.96 -22.15
N LYS A 98 0.25 -20.96 -23.48
CA LYS A 98 -0.28 -19.87 -24.32
C LYS A 98 -1.80 -19.66 -24.16
N ASP A 99 -2.53 -20.74 -23.89
CA ASP A 99 -3.99 -20.72 -23.75
C ASP A 99 -4.45 -20.60 -22.28
N ASP A 100 -3.52 -20.53 -21.33
CA ASP A 100 -3.85 -20.30 -19.93
C ASP A 100 -4.32 -18.86 -19.70
N ILE A 101 -5.31 -18.72 -18.84
CA ILE A 101 -5.85 -17.41 -18.43
C ILE A 101 -5.14 -16.97 -17.15
N VAL A 102 -4.66 -15.74 -17.16
CA VAL A 102 -4.12 -15.04 -16.00
C VAL A 102 -4.96 -13.81 -15.72
N ILE A 103 -5.34 -13.61 -14.45
CA ILE A 103 -6.07 -12.43 -13.98
C ILE A 103 -5.19 -11.66 -13.00
N ASP A 104 -5.00 -10.36 -13.25
CA ASP A 104 -4.37 -9.43 -12.29
C ASP A 104 -5.43 -8.46 -11.77
N ILE A 105 -5.72 -8.53 -10.46
CA ILE A 105 -6.74 -7.73 -9.79
C ILE A 105 -6.09 -6.52 -9.16
N GLY A 106 -6.58 -5.31 -9.48
CA GLY A 106 -5.89 -4.06 -9.20
C GLY A 106 -4.70 -3.88 -10.14
N CYS A 107 -4.87 -4.23 -11.42
CA CYS A 107 -3.78 -4.35 -12.38
C CYS A 107 -3.06 -3.04 -12.70
N ASN A 108 -3.62 -1.89 -12.30
CA ASN A 108 -3.07 -0.57 -12.55
C ASN A 108 -2.73 -0.38 -14.04
N ASP A 109 -1.50 -0.03 -14.40
CA ASP A 109 -1.06 0.17 -15.79
C ASP A 109 -0.61 -1.14 -16.50
N GLY A 110 -0.83 -2.31 -15.88
CA GLY A 110 -0.52 -3.64 -16.43
C GLY A 110 0.96 -4.02 -16.36
N THR A 111 1.76 -3.31 -15.58
CA THR A 111 3.22 -3.57 -15.49
C THR A 111 3.53 -5.02 -15.09
N LEU A 112 2.81 -5.60 -14.12
CA LEU A 112 2.98 -7.01 -13.74
C LEU A 112 2.68 -7.95 -14.91
N LEU A 113 1.53 -7.77 -15.55
CA LEU A 113 1.10 -8.60 -16.68
C LEU A 113 2.10 -8.59 -17.84
N ASN A 114 2.81 -7.47 -18.05
CA ASN A 114 3.81 -7.36 -19.11
C ASN A 114 5.06 -8.24 -18.89
N TYR A 115 5.36 -8.61 -17.64
CA TYR A 115 6.48 -9.51 -17.32
C TYR A 115 6.14 -10.99 -17.44
N LEU A 116 4.85 -11.36 -17.49
CA LEU A 116 4.41 -12.73 -17.64
C LEU A 116 4.67 -13.24 -19.09
N PRO A 117 4.94 -14.54 -19.26
CA PRO A 117 5.08 -15.16 -20.58
C PRO A 117 3.81 -15.01 -21.42
N PRO A 118 3.86 -15.35 -22.72
CA PRO A 118 2.68 -15.32 -23.57
C PRO A 118 1.57 -16.23 -23.05
N CYS A 119 0.43 -15.62 -22.69
CA CYS A 119 -0.80 -16.27 -22.21
C CYS A 119 -1.97 -15.29 -22.41
N ILE A 120 -3.19 -15.71 -22.08
CA ILE A 120 -4.38 -14.83 -22.09
C ILE A 120 -4.35 -14.00 -20.82
N LYS A 121 -4.09 -12.69 -20.96
CA LYS A 121 -3.93 -11.74 -19.83
C LYS A 121 -5.18 -10.90 -19.67
N ILE A 122 -5.74 -10.90 -18.47
CA ILE A 122 -6.91 -10.10 -18.08
C ILE A 122 -6.49 -9.21 -16.93
N GLY A 123 -6.60 -7.88 -17.11
CA GLY A 123 -6.38 -6.88 -16.06
C GLY A 123 -7.72 -6.35 -15.58
N VAL A 124 -7.95 -6.37 -14.28
CA VAL A 124 -9.17 -5.84 -13.64
C VAL A 124 -8.80 -4.66 -12.77
N ASP A 125 -9.38 -3.50 -13.03
CA ASP A 125 -9.10 -2.28 -12.25
C ASP A 125 -10.23 -1.26 -12.40
N PRO A 126 -10.83 -0.73 -11.31
CA PRO A 126 -11.91 0.24 -11.39
C PRO A 126 -11.42 1.66 -11.74
N SER A 127 -10.11 1.90 -11.70
CA SER A 127 -9.54 3.23 -11.88
C SER A 127 -9.54 3.71 -13.34
N ASN A 128 -9.21 4.99 -13.52
CA ASN A 128 -9.06 5.62 -14.83
C ASN A 128 -7.71 5.29 -15.52
N ILE A 129 -6.89 4.43 -14.93
CA ILE A 129 -5.61 3.98 -15.50
C ILE A 129 -5.88 2.80 -16.43
N LYS A 130 -5.41 2.92 -17.67
CA LYS A 130 -5.60 1.88 -18.68
C LYS A 130 -4.34 1.03 -18.81
N PRO A 131 -4.40 -0.28 -18.53
CA PRO A 131 -3.29 -1.20 -18.75
C PRO A 131 -3.02 -1.39 -20.24
N ARG A 132 -1.82 -1.89 -20.55
CA ARG A 132 -1.42 -2.25 -21.92
C ARG A 132 -1.28 -3.77 -22.05
N ASN A 133 -1.48 -4.27 -23.26
CA ASN A 133 -1.24 -5.68 -23.65
C ASN A 133 -2.06 -6.73 -22.86
N CYS A 134 -3.27 -6.36 -22.44
CA CYS A 134 -4.21 -7.28 -21.81
C CYS A 134 -5.66 -6.93 -22.18
N ILE A 135 -6.56 -7.86 -21.92
CA ILE A 135 -8.01 -7.60 -21.87
C ILE A 135 -8.27 -6.77 -20.61
N PHE A 136 -8.83 -5.58 -20.76
CA PHE A 136 -9.08 -4.70 -19.63
C PHE A 136 -10.56 -4.74 -19.20
N VAL A 137 -10.78 -5.06 -17.93
CA VAL A 137 -12.08 -5.03 -17.25
C VAL A 137 -12.08 -3.84 -16.31
N ASN A 138 -12.71 -2.74 -16.74
CA ASN A 138 -12.73 -1.50 -15.93
C ASN A 138 -13.87 -1.50 -14.91
N GLU A 139 -13.80 -2.43 -13.97
CA GLU A 139 -14.77 -2.66 -12.91
C GLU A 139 -14.07 -3.16 -11.65
N TYR A 140 -14.79 -3.19 -10.52
CA TYR A 140 -14.36 -3.95 -9.34
C TYR A 140 -14.43 -5.44 -9.63
N PHE A 141 -13.40 -6.18 -9.18
CA PHE A 141 -13.38 -7.62 -9.35
C PHE A 141 -14.51 -8.30 -8.55
N ASN A 142 -15.25 -9.11 -9.23
CA ASN A 142 -16.17 -10.11 -8.69
C ASN A 142 -16.39 -11.22 -9.76
N GLU A 143 -16.95 -12.36 -9.36
CA GLU A 143 -17.20 -13.46 -10.28
C GLU A 143 -18.00 -13.02 -11.52
N SER A 144 -19.00 -12.16 -11.37
CA SER A 144 -19.86 -11.72 -12.46
C SER A 144 -19.12 -10.84 -13.47
N SER A 145 -18.24 -9.95 -13.02
CA SER A 145 -17.48 -9.05 -13.89
C SER A 145 -16.46 -9.80 -14.75
N ILE A 146 -15.93 -10.93 -14.24
CA ILE A 146 -14.88 -11.70 -14.92
C ILE A 146 -15.43 -12.84 -15.78
N LYS A 147 -16.60 -13.37 -15.46
CA LYS A 147 -17.23 -14.53 -16.13
C LYS A 147 -17.29 -14.42 -17.67
N PRO A 148 -17.60 -13.28 -18.29
CA PRO A 148 -17.62 -13.16 -19.75
C PRO A 148 -16.26 -13.44 -20.43
N TYR A 149 -15.16 -13.21 -19.70
CA TYR A 149 -13.80 -13.33 -20.22
C TYR A 149 -13.17 -14.70 -19.95
N LEU A 150 -13.72 -15.48 -19.01
CA LEU A 150 -13.24 -16.81 -18.68
C LEU A 150 -13.65 -17.88 -19.72
N GLN A 151 -14.63 -17.56 -20.59
CA GLN A 151 -15.20 -18.51 -21.57
C GLN A 151 -15.66 -19.80 -20.88
N LYS A 152 -15.01 -20.94 -21.18
CA LYS A 152 -15.27 -22.24 -20.53
C LYS A 152 -14.18 -22.63 -19.52
N ASN A 153 -13.13 -21.84 -19.42
CA ASN A 153 -11.95 -22.14 -18.62
C ASN A 153 -11.85 -21.17 -17.44
N LYS A 154 -11.38 -21.67 -16.29
CA LYS A 154 -10.99 -20.83 -15.15
C LYS A 154 -9.55 -20.35 -15.30
N ALA A 155 -9.16 -19.33 -14.52
CA ALA A 155 -7.80 -18.81 -14.51
C ALA A 155 -6.80 -19.83 -13.93
N ARG A 156 -5.64 -19.94 -14.57
CA ARG A 156 -4.49 -20.70 -14.06
C ARG A 156 -3.74 -19.96 -12.97
N LEU A 157 -3.70 -18.63 -13.08
CA LEU A 157 -3.07 -17.73 -12.13
C LEU A 157 -3.99 -16.54 -11.86
N ILE A 158 -4.15 -16.17 -10.59
CA ILE A 158 -4.76 -14.91 -10.17
C ILE A 158 -3.75 -14.18 -9.29
N THR A 159 -3.53 -12.88 -9.53
CA THR A 159 -2.72 -12.01 -8.69
C THR A 159 -3.57 -10.90 -8.08
N SER A 160 -3.28 -10.52 -6.84
CA SER A 160 -3.89 -9.40 -6.13
C SER A 160 -2.81 -8.70 -5.30
N ILE A 161 -2.13 -7.74 -5.94
CA ILE A 161 -0.93 -7.11 -5.39
C ILE A 161 -1.25 -5.73 -4.87
N ALA A 162 -0.99 -5.49 -3.58
CA ALA A 162 -1.20 -4.23 -2.90
C ALA A 162 -2.65 -3.68 -3.01
N MET A 163 -3.66 -4.57 -2.90
CA MET A 163 -5.07 -4.17 -2.94
C MET A 163 -6.00 -4.93 -1.96
N PHE A 164 -5.60 -6.14 -1.51
CA PHE A 164 -6.48 -6.98 -0.68
C PHE A 164 -6.84 -6.34 0.67
N TYR A 165 -5.98 -5.53 1.23
CA TYR A 165 -6.19 -4.80 2.48
C TYR A 165 -7.17 -3.61 2.36
N ASP A 166 -7.61 -3.30 1.14
CA ASP A 166 -8.60 -2.25 0.83
C ASP A 166 -10.03 -2.78 0.83
N LEU A 167 -10.20 -4.10 0.99
CA LEU A 167 -11.48 -4.76 0.89
C LEU A 167 -12.30 -4.64 2.18
N ASN A 168 -13.52 -4.14 2.07
CA ASN A 168 -14.48 -4.16 3.16
C ASN A 168 -15.04 -5.57 3.43
N ASP A 169 -15.14 -6.42 2.41
CA ASP A 169 -15.60 -7.81 2.50
C ASP A 169 -14.59 -8.78 1.84
N PRO A 170 -13.51 -9.14 2.55
CA PRO A 170 -12.51 -10.07 2.03
C PRO A 170 -13.06 -11.50 1.85
N LYS A 171 -14.11 -11.90 2.58
CA LYS A 171 -14.67 -13.26 2.50
C LYS A 171 -15.36 -13.50 1.14
N THR A 172 -16.20 -12.56 0.70
CA THR A 172 -16.82 -12.62 -0.64
C THR A 172 -15.77 -12.57 -1.73
N PHE A 173 -14.76 -11.73 -1.61
CA PHE A 173 -13.66 -11.66 -2.56
C PHE A 173 -12.90 -12.99 -2.71
N ILE A 174 -12.57 -13.66 -1.60
CA ILE A 174 -11.91 -14.98 -1.61
C ILE A 174 -12.80 -16.02 -2.32
N LYS A 175 -14.12 -15.99 -2.07
CA LYS A 175 -15.08 -16.87 -2.76
C LYS A 175 -15.07 -16.62 -4.27
N ASP A 176 -15.07 -15.37 -4.70
CA ASP A 176 -15.06 -15.00 -6.12
C ASP A 176 -13.74 -15.44 -6.81
N ILE A 177 -12.59 -15.30 -6.09
CA ILE A 177 -11.31 -15.87 -6.56
C ILE A 177 -11.44 -17.37 -6.74
N ARG A 178 -11.97 -18.10 -5.74
CA ARG A 178 -12.08 -19.56 -5.82
C ARG A 178 -12.96 -20.01 -6.98
N ASN A 179 -14.05 -19.29 -7.24
CA ASN A 179 -14.95 -19.58 -8.36
C ASN A 179 -14.29 -19.33 -9.72
N SER A 180 -13.34 -18.40 -9.78
CA SER A 180 -12.64 -18.00 -11.00
C SER A 180 -11.33 -18.77 -11.23
N LEU A 181 -10.80 -19.48 -10.23
CA LEU A 181 -9.50 -20.17 -10.27
C LEU A 181 -9.68 -21.66 -10.55
N GLN A 182 -8.79 -22.24 -11.37
CA GLN A 182 -8.70 -23.69 -11.61
C GLN A 182 -8.41 -24.44 -10.30
N ASP A 183 -8.79 -25.72 -10.22
CA ASP A 183 -8.53 -26.54 -9.03
C ASP A 183 -7.04 -26.79 -8.80
N ASP A 184 -6.22 -26.60 -9.82
CA ASP A 184 -4.77 -26.63 -9.76
C ASP A 184 -4.14 -25.26 -10.04
N GLY A 185 -4.91 -24.20 -9.94
CA GLY A 185 -4.47 -22.83 -10.11
C GLY A 185 -3.71 -22.28 -8.90
N LEU A 186 -3.06 -21.15 -9.12
CA LEU A 186 -2.31 -20.40 -8.12
C LEU A 186 -2.96 -19.03 -7.91
N TRP A 187 -3.19 -18.65 -6.65
CA TRP A 187 -3.48 -17.28 -6.26
C TRP A 187 -2.30 -16.70 -5.51
N VAL A 188 -1.80 -15.54 -5.92
CA VAL A 188 -0.73 -14.83 -5.24
C VAL A 188 -1.25 -13.48 -4.77
N ALA A 189 -1.16 -13.23 -3.47
CA ALA A 189 -1.51 -11.96 -2.87
C ALA A 189 -0.28 -11.32 -2.20
N GLU A 190 -0.13 -10.01 -2.35
CA GLU A 190 0.87 -9.24 -1.63
C GLU A 190 0.20 -8.08 -0.89
N LEU A 191 0.51 -7.98 0.41
CA LEU A 191 -0.17 -7.10 1.34
C LEU A 191 0.82 -6.34 2.20
N SER A 192 0.45 -5.12 2.63
CA SER A 192 1.17 -4.41 3.69
C SER A 192 1.24 -5.27 4.96
N TYR A 193 2.41 -5.31 5.61
CA TYR A 193 2.68 -6.20 6.72
C TYR A 193 2.64 -5.45 8.06
N LEU A 194 1.57 -5.67 8.85
CA LEU A 194 1.37 -4.99 10.13
C LEU A 194 2.57 -5.10 11.10
N PRO A 195 3.23 -6.27 11.28
CA PRO A 195 4.39 -6.35 12.16
C PRO A 195 5.50 -5.35 11.81
N ARG A 196 5.81 -5.22 10.53
CA ARG A 196 6.82 -4.26 10.05
C ARG A 196 6.34 -2.81 10.13
N MET A 197 5.05 -2.56 9.88
CA MET A 197 4.45 -1.25 10.09
C MET A 197 4.64 -0.78 11.54
N LEU A 198 4.40 -1.66 12.52
CA LEU A 198 4.60 -1.37 13.94
C LEU A 198 6.08 -1.13 14.27
N GLN A 199 6.99 -1.98 13.78
CA GLN A 199 8.43 -1.86 13.98
C GLN A 199 9.00 -0.57 13.37
N ASN A 200 8.60 -0.26 12.15
CA ASN A 200 9.05 0.92 11.40
C ASN A 200 8.29 2.20 11.75
N ARG A 201 7.35 2.15 12.70
CA ARG A 201 6.50 3.30 13.06
C ARG A 201 5.79 3.92 11.87
N ALA A 202 5.50 3.11 10.85
CA ALA A 202 5.00 3.53 9.55
C ALA A 202 3.51 3.89 9.59
N TYR A 203 3.15 4.91 10.41
CA TYR A 203 1.78 5.42 10.49
C TYR A 203 1.30 6.09 9.20
N ASP A 204 2.20 6.45 8.32
CA ASP A 204 1.94 6.91 6.96
C ASP A 204 1.22 5.87 6.10
N SER A 205 1.25 4.59 6.50
CA SER A 205 0.46 3.51 5.91
C SER A 205 -1.00 3.53 6.35
N ILE A 206 -1.36 4.33 7.37
CA ILE A 206 -2.75 4.51 7.81
C ILE A 206 -3.38 5.58 6.94
N CYS A 207 -4.15 5.16 5.95
CA CYS A 207 -4.87 6.03 5.04
C CYS A 207 -6.28 5.50 4.81
N HIS A 208 -7.14 6.31 4.21
CA HIS A 208 -8.55 5.98 4.01
C HIS A 208 -8.77 4.81 3.05
N GLU A 209 -7.78 4.53 2.18
CA GLU A 209 -7.79 3.41 1.24
C GLU A 209 -7.54 2.07 1.95
N HIS A 210 -6.69 2.05 2.99
CA HIS A 210 -6.29 0.84 3.71
C HIS A 210 -7.25 0.53 4.85
N VAL A 211 -8.24 -0.29 4.60
CA VAL A 211 -9.29 -0.58 5.59
C VAL A 211 -8.93 -1.70 6.58
N VAL A 212 -7.94 -2.55 6.26
CA VAL A 212 -7.47 -3.65 7.12
C VAL A 212 -5.95 -3.72 7.12
N TYR A 213 -5.37 -3.94 8.30
CA TYR A 213 -3.92 -4.08 8.50
C TYR A 213 -3.62 -5.52 8.90
N TYR A 214 -3.14 -6.30 7.93
CA TYR A 214 -2.94 -7.73 8.10
C TYR A 214 -1.56 -8.06 8.69
N ARG A 215 -1.55 -9.08 9.54
CA ARG A 215 -0.41 -9.93 9.77
C ARG A 215 -0.73 -11.34 9.25
N LEU A 216 0.26 -12.18 9.08
CA LEU A 216 0.05 -13.51 8.49
C LEU A 216 -1.01 -14.32 9.24
N ALA A 217 -1.00 -14.32 10.58
CA ALA A 217 -1.98 -15.03 11.38
C ALA A 217 -3.43 -14.53 11.16
N THR A 218 -3.65 -13.21 10.97
CA THR A 218 -4.99 -12.69 10.67
C THR A 218 -5.39 -12.95 9.21
N PHE A 219 -4.43 -12.99 8.28
CA PHE A 219 -4.68 -13.40 6.91
C PHE A 219 -5.06 -14.89 6.83
N ILE A 220 -4.32 -15.78 7.53
CA ILE A 220 -4.67 -17.21 7.63
C ILE A 220 -6.11 -17.37 8.15
N LYS A 221 -6.50 -16.57 9.14
CA LYS A 221 -7.86 -16.60 9.67
C LYS A 221 -8.93 -16.19 8.64
N THR A 222 -8.63 -15.35 7.65
CA THR A 222 -9.57 -15.05 6.56
C THR A 222 -9.84 -16.24 5.65
N LEU A 223 -8.92 -17.22 5.63
CA LEU A 223 -9.02 -18.44 4.84
C LEU A 223 -9.79 -19.56 5.53
N GLU A 224 -10.18 -19.38 6.81
CA GLU A 224 -11.00 -20.37 7.53
C GLU A 224 -12.30 -20.62 6.78
N ASN A 225 -12.67 -21.91 6.64
CA ASN A 225 -13.83 -22.39 5.88
C ASN A 225 -13.75 -22.14 4.34
N THR A 226 -12.57 -21.90 3.82
CA THR A 226 -12.28 -21.94 2.39
C THR A 226 -11.48 -23.20 2.06
N ASP A 227 -11.39 -23.58 0.79
CA ASP A 227 -10.52 -24.68 0.37
C ASP A 227 -9.12 -24.22 -0.04
N PHE A 228 -8.77 -22.95 0.23
CA PHE A 228 -7.42 -22.43 0.03
C PHE A 228 -6.48 -22.81 1.15
N ARG A 229 -5.23 -23.06 0.76
CA ARG A 229 -4.11 -23.17 1.67
C ARG A 229 -2.91 -22.37 1.18
N ILE A 230 -2.15 -21.86 2.11
CA ILE A 230 -0.86 -21.22 1.84
C ILE A 230 0.19 -22.29 1.66
N ILE A 231 0.88 -22.27 0.52
CA ILE A 231 2.02 -23.14 0.20
C ILE A 231 3.36 -22.45 0.45
N HIS A 232 3.39 -21.11 0.36
CA HIS A 232 4.57 -20.31 0.63
C HIS A 232 4.16 -18.91 1.11
N ALA A 233 4.98 -18.32 2.00
CA ALA A 233 4.90 -16.91 2.36
C ALA A 233 6.29 -16.34 2.60
N GLU A 234 6.47 -15.09 2.24
CA GLU A 234 7.72 -14.35 2.43
C GLU A 234 7.44 -12.87 2.73
N VAL A 235 8.40 -12.20 3.38
CA VAL A 235 8.35 -10.74 3.65
C VAL A 235 9.34 -10.05 2.73
N ASN A 236 8.98 -8.87 2.24
CA ASN A 236 9.83 -8.00 1.43
C ASN A 236 9.72 -6.55 1.89
N ASP A 237 10.61 -5.67 1.40
CA ASP A 237 10.71 -4.28 1.86
C ASP A 237 9.92 -3.29 1.00
N ILE A 238 9.15 -3.77 0.01
CA ILE A 238 8.38 -2.88 -0.86
C ILE A 238 7.31 -2.11 -0.08
N ASN A 239 7.07 -0.86 -0.46
CA ASN A 239 6.07 0.01 0.15
C ASN A 239 6.18 0.17 1.69
N GLY A 240 7.38 0.04 2.24
CA GLY A 240 7.62 0.11 3.69
C GLY A 240 7.41 -1.20 4.43
N SER A 241 7.43 -2.27 3.71
CA SER A 241 7.35 -3.70 3.99
C SER A 241 5.99 -4.33 3.74
N SER A 242 6.04 -5.40 2.96
CA SER A 242 4.90 -6.23 2.58
C SER A 242 5.19 -7.70 2.87
N PHE A 243 4.14 -8.50 3.00
CA PHE A 243 4.25 -9.94 2.91
C PHE A 243 3.50 -10.46 1.69
N ARG A 244 4.05 -11.50 1.10
CA ARG A 244 3.51 -12.17 -0.08
C ARG A 244 3.12 -13.57 0.29
N VAL A 245 1.97 -14.02 -0.17
CA VAL A 245 1.45 -15.38 0.05
C VAL A 245 1.10 -16.04 -1.27
N PHE A 246 1.44 -17.30 -1.39
CA PHE A 246 1.12 -18.17 -2.52
C PHE A 246 0.10 -19.19 -2.03
N LEU A 247 -1.06 -19.19 -2.67
CA LEU A 247 -2.20 -19.98 -2.26
C LEU A 247 -2.66 -20.89 -3.42
N THR A 248 -3.06 -22.07 -3.07
CA THR A 248 -3.67 -22.99 -4.02
C THR A 248 -4.92 -23.60 -3.38
N PRO A 249 -5.93 -24.00 -4.17
CA PRO A 249 -6.98 -24.87 -3.68
C PRO A 249 -6.38 -26.13 -3.08
N TYR A 250 -7.07 -26.74 -2.13
CA TYR A 250 -6.55 -27.86 -1.38
C TYR A 250 -6.07 -28.98 -2.32
N ARG A 251 -4.79 -29.29 -2.25
CA ARG A 251 -4.17 -30.39 -2.98
C ARG A 251 -3.55 -31.37 -1.99
N ILE A 252 -3.83 -32.64 -2.19
CA ILE A 252 -3.18 -33.71 -1.42
C ILE A 252 -1.68 -33.70 -1.73
N GLY A 253 -0.85 -33.66 -0.68
CA GLY A 253 0.61 -33.84 -0.77
C GLY A 253 1.48 -32.56 -0.85
N LEU A 254 0.93 -31.40 -1.16
CA LEU A 254 1.73 -30.16 -1.09
C LEU A 254 1.99 -29.79 0.37
N LYS A 255 3.24 -29.63 0.75
CA LYS A 255 3.65 -29.16 2.07
C LYS A 255 3.95 -27.66 2.02
N PRO A 256 3.60 -26.92 3.08
CA PRO A 256 4.09 -25.55 3.23
C PRO A 256 5.62 -25.50 3.26
N THR A 257 6.19 -24.41 2.72
CA THR A 257 7.65 -24.19 2.77
C THR A 257 8.13 -23.87 4.19
N ASP A 258 9.40 -24.16 4.47
CA ASP A 258 10.03 -23.80 5.75
C ASP A 258 10.01 -22.30 6.01
N THR A 259 10.12 -21.46 4.95
CA THR A 259 10.03 -20.00 5.05
C THR A 259 8.66 -19.57 5.61
N PHE A 260 7.58 -20.17 5.12
CA PHE A 260 6.25 -19.90 5.66
C PHE A 260 6.10 -20.34 7.11
N LEU A 261 6.57 -21.56 7.46
CA LEU A 261 6.49 -22.08 8.83
C LEU A 261 7.28 -21.20 9.81
N LYS A 262 8.47 -20.76 9.40
CA LYS A 262 9.30 -19.84 10.19
C LYS A 262 8.61 -18.49 10.41
N LEU A 263 7.97 -17.93 9.39
CA LEU A 263 7.25 -16.67 9.52
C LEU A 263 6.04 -16.79 10.47
N VAL A 264 5.35 -17.93 10.47
CA VAL A 264 4.26 -18.23 11.44
C VAL A 264 4.82 -18.24 12.87
N GLU A 265 5.97 -18.88 13.09
CA GLU A 265 6.63 -18.95 14.40
C GLU A 265 7.11 -17.56 14.86
N GLU A 266 7.74 -16.78 13.99
CA GLU A 266 8.18 -15.41 14.28
C GLU A 266 7.00 -14.52 14.70
N GLU A 267 5.85 -14.60 14.01
CA GLU A 267 4.67 -13.86 14.41
C GLU A 267 4.08 -14.32 15.74
N ALA A 268 4.06 -15.63 16.00
CA ALA A 268 3.57 -16.17 17.27
C ALA A 268 4.38 -15.64 18.46
N ASN A 269 5.67 -15.49 18.28
CA ASN A 269 6.61 -14.98 19.30
C ASN A 269 6.68 -13.44 19.35
N GLY A 270 6.12 -12.72 18.35
CA GLY A 270 6.23 -11.26 18.20
C GLY A 270 5.37 -10.43 19.15
N GLY A 271 4.57 -11.05 20.00
CA GLY A 271 3.74 -10.34 21.01
C GLY A 271 2.54 -9.57 20.45
N TYR A 272 2.15 -9.79 19.21
CA TYR A 272 1.08 -9.03 18.52
C TYR A 272 -0.33 -9.26 19.06
N TYR A 273 -0.50 -10.07 20.09
CA TYR A 273 -1.73 -10.21 20.87
C TYR A 273 -1.76 -9.34 22.13
N GLN A 274 -0.61 -8.74 22.49
CA GLN A 274 -0.44 -7.92 23.69
C GLN A 274 -0.71 -6.44 23.37
N ASP A 275 -1.24 -5.69 24.33
CA ASP A 275 -1.51 -4.26 24.17
C ASP A 275 -0.21 -3.47 24.07
N LYS A 276 0.83 -3.88 24.80
CA LYS A 276 2.12 -3.20 24.86
C LYS A 276 2.72 -2.86 23.49
N VAL A 277 2.67 -3.76 22.52
CA VAL A 277 3.23 -3.51 21.18
C VAL A 277 2.54 -2.34 20.48
N TYR A 278 1.24 -2.20 20.69
CA TYR A 278 0.44 -1.13 20.10
C TYR A 278 0.58 0.18 20.87
N ASP A 279 0.70 0.12 22.20
CA ASP A 279 0.95 1.29 23.04
C ASP A 279 2.32 1.88 22.73
N ASP A 280 3.34 1.04 22.59
CA ASP A 280 4.69 1.45 22.18
C ASP A 280 4.66 2.09 20.77
N PHE A 281 3.92 1.54 19.81
CA PHE A 281 3.73 2.11 18.49
C PHE A 281 3.14 3.51 18.57
N THR A 282 2.03 3.68 19.27
CA THR A 282 1.34 4.97 19.40
C THR A 282 2.22 6.02 20.09
N SER A 283 2.91 5.64 21.16
CA SER A 283 3.82 6.54 21.89
C SER A 283 5.00 6.99 21.04
N ASN A 284 5.58 6.05 20.28
CA ASN A 284 6.69 6.33 19.39
C ASN A 284 6.28 7.29 18.25
N ILE A 285 5.09 7.15 17.68
CA ILE A 285 4.58 8.05 16.64
C ILE A 285 4.48 9.48 17.16
N LYS A 286 3.88 9.67 18.34
CA LYS A 286 3.76 10.99 18.97
C LYS A 286 5.14 11.64 19.18
N THR A 287 6.10 10.86 19.63
CA THR A 287 7.47 11.32 19.86
C THR A 287 8.16 11.72 18.56
N GLU A 288 8.11 10.89 17.53
CA GLU A 288 8.79 11.17 16.26
C GLU A 288 8.11 12.29 15.48
N SER A 289 6.77 12.40 15.53
CA SER A 289 6.05 13.51 14.90
C SER A 289 6.42 14.84 15.53
N LYS A 290 6.53 14.91 16.85
CA LYS A 290 7.02 16.10 17.58
C LYS A 290 8.45 16.44 17.17
N ARG A 291 9.34 15.42 17.13
CA ARG A 291 10.74 15.58 16.72
C ARG A 291 10.86 16.10 15.29
N LEU A 292 10.03 15.59 14.35
CA LEU A 292 10.01 16.07 12.97
C LEU A 292 9.68 17.56 12.91
N MET A 293 8.64 17.99 13.64
CA MET A 293 8.24 19.40 13.68
C MET A 293 9.30 20.29 14.33
N GLU A 294 9.92 19.85 15.42
CA GLU A 294 11.04 20.55 16.05
C GLU A 294 12.21 20.72 15.08
N THR A 295 12.53 19.66 14.32
CA THR A 295 13.58 19.70 13.29
C THR A 295 13.25 20.69 12.18
N LEU A 296 12.05 20.63 11.59
CA LEU A 296 11.65 21.56 10.53
C LEU A 296 11.61 23.01 11.02
N ASN A 297 11.11 23.24 12.23
CA ASN A 297 11.09 24.56 12.85
C ASN A 297 12.49 25.12 13.13
N SER A 298 13.49 24.28 13.40
CA SER A 298 14.87 24.72 13.58
C SER A 298 15.54 25.16 12.27
N PHE A 299 14.95 24.82 11.12
CA PHE A 299 15.46 25.16 9.79
C PHE A 299 14.63 26.22 9.05
N LYS A 300 13.96 27.13 9.77
CA LYS A 300 13.07 28.16 9.19
C LYS A 300 13.75 29.03 8.12
N ASP A 301 15.04 29.30 8.27
CA ASP A 301 15.82 30.11 7.33
C ASP A 301 16.43 29.27 6.18
N LYS A 302 16.12 28.00 6.12
CA LYS A 302 16.62 27.06 5.14
C LYS A 302 15.60 26.76 4.05
N LYS A 303 16.09 26.46 2.87
CA LYS A 303 15.28 26.11 1.73
C LYS A 303 14.98 24.61 1.76
N ILE A 304 13.80 24.24 2.25
CA ILE A 304 13.37 22.86 2.38
C ILE A 304 12.34 22.55 1.28
N TYR A 305 12.55 21.46 0.54
CA TYR A 305 11.58 20.88 -0.37
C TYR A 305 11.09 19.55 0.16
N GLY A 306 9.79 19.28 -0.02
CA GLY A 306 9.29 17.91 0.06
C GLY A 306 9.74 17.14 -1.18
N TYR A 307 10.01 15.85 -1.06
CA TYR A 307 10.43 15.00 -2.16
C TYR A 307 9.52 13.79 -2.28
N GLY A 308 8.77 13.74 -3.40
CA GLY A 308 7.73 12.74 -3.69
C GLY A 308 6.36 13.07 -3.06
N ALA A 309 5.40 13.52 -3.90
CA ALA A 309 4.02 13.76 -3.48
C ALA A 309 3.23 12.43 -3.41
N SER A 310 3.64 11.54 -2.51
CA SER A 310 3.01 10.24 -2.30
C SER A 310 1.78 10.32 -1.39
N THR A 311 0.84 9.40 -1.53
CA THR A 311 -0.31 9.25 -0.62
C THR A 311 0.15 9.17 0.85
N LYS A 312 1.13 8.32 1.13
CA LYS A 312 1.70 8.16 2.48
C LYS A 312 2.31 9.46 3.01
N GLY A 313 2.99 10.24 2.16
CA GLY A 313 3.53 11.54 2.54
C GLY A 313 2.45 12.52 2.96
N GLN A 314 1.27 12.48 2.35
CA GLN A 314 0.16 13.36 2.73
C GLN A 314 -0.38 13.04 4.13
N ILE A 315 -0.32 11.78 4.57
CA ILE A 315 -0.67 11.40 5.94
C ILE A 315 0.30 12.03 6.95
N ILE A 316 1.60 11.96 6.67
CA ILE A 316 2.63 12.61 7.52
C ILE A 316 2.39 14.11 7.58
N MET A 317 2.19 14.75 6.43
CA MET A 317 2.01 16.20 6.34
C MET A 317 0.80 16.66 7.14
N GLN A 318 -0.35 16.03 6.93
CA GLN A 318 -1.59 16.42 7.62
C GLN A 318 -1.51 16.14 9.12
N TYR A 319 -0.99 14.98 9.52
CA TYR A 319 -0.87 14.63 10.95
C TYR A 319 0.10 15.55 11.70
N CYS A 320 1.22 15.91 11.06
CA CYS A 320 2.21 16.81 11.67
C CYS A 320 1.89 18.30 11.48
N GLY A 321 0.94 18.66 10.63
CA GLY A 321 0.65 20.07 10.31
C GLY A 321 1.73 20.72 9.44
N ILE A 322 2.36 19.96 8.54
CA ILE A 322 3.40 20.47 7.62
C ILE A 322 2.74 21.24 6.47
N THR A 323 3.05 22.52 6.34
CA THR A 323 2.47 23.45 5.37
C THR A 323 3.55 24.18 4.57
N ILE A 324 3.15 25.21 3.80
CA ILE A 324 4.05 26.10 3.07
C ILE A 324 4.99 26.91 4.00
N GLU A 325 4.71 26.96 5.30
CA GLU A 325 5.60 27.58 6.29
C GLU A 325 6.86 26.72 6.54
N HIS A 326 6.79 25.42 6.26
CA HIS A 326 7.85 24.44 6.49
C HIS A 326 8.51 23.99 5.19
N LEU A 327 7.74 23.86 4.11
CA LEU A 327 8.21 23.38 2.81
C LEU A 327 7.91 24.41 1.73
N LYS A 328 8.91 24.77 0.94
CA LYS A 328 8.71 25.67 -0.19
C LYS A 328 7.74 25.07 -1.24
N ARG A 329 7.97 23.83 -1.63
CA ARG A 329 7.19 23.05 -2.59
C ARG A 329 7.43 21.57 -2.39
N ILE A 330 6.69 20.70 -3.08
CA ILE A 330 7.01 19.28 -3.19
C ILE A 330 7.48 18.97 -4.61
N ALA A 331 8.69 18.45 -4.74
CA ALA A 331 9.22 17.93 -5.98
C ALA A 331 8.60 16.56 -6.30
N GLU A 332 8.07 16.40 -7.50
CA GLU A 332 7.36 15.21 -7.93
C GLU A 332 7.80 14.80 -9.34
N ARG A 333 7.81 13.49 -9.60
CA ARG A 333 8.19 12.92 -10.89
C ARG A 333 7.00 12.70 -11.82
N ASN A 334 5.81 12.48 -11.27
CA ASN A 334 4.59 12.26 -12.06
C ASN A 334 4.06 13.59 -12.62
N PRO A 335 4.12 13.84 -13.96
CA PRO A 335 3.71 15.09 -14.55
C PRO A 335 2.21 15.39 -14.37
N ARG A 336 1.38 14.38 -14.10
CA ARG A 336 -0.06 14.57 -13.81
C ARG A 336 -0.31 15.35 -12.53
N LYS A 337 0.67 15.43 -11.60
CA LYS A 337 0.57 16.17 -10.34
C LYS A 337 1.18 17.57 -10.39
N TYR A 338 1.84 17.95 -11.48
CA TYR A 338 2.46 19.27 -11.60
C TYR A 338 1.43 20.38 -11.51
N ASN A 339 1.76 21.45 -10.79
CA ASN A 339 0.90 22.62 -10.53
C ASN A 339 -0.37 22.31 -9.73
N LEU A 340 -0.47 21.12 -9.15
CA LEU A 340 -1.49 20.80 -8.14
C LEU A 340 -0.97 21.15 -6.74
N TYR A 341 -1.88 21.10 -5.78
CA TYR A 341 -1.64 21.34 -4.37
C TYR A 341 -1.93 20.08 -3.56
N THR A 342 -1.21 19.94 -2.45
CA THR A 342 -1.38 18.81 -1.54
C THR A 342 -2.69 18.90 -0.77
N PRO A 343 -3.42 17.78 -0.61
CA PRO A 343 -4.66 17.75 0.15
C PRO A 343 -4.45 18.15 1.61
N GLY A 344 -5.32 19.00 2.11
CA GLY A 344 -5.34 19.43 3.51
C GLY A 344 -4.22 20.38 3.95
N THR A 345 -3.10 20.44 3.22
CA THR A 345 -1.92 21.23 3.60
C THR A 345 -1.53 22.31 2.60
N ASN A 346 -2.11 22.30 1.41
CA ASN A 346 -1.96 23.32 0.36
C ASN A 346 -0.51 23.67 -0.04
N VAL A 347 0.40 22.71 0.01
CA VAL A 347 1.77 22.88 -0.48
C VAL A 347 1.79 22.65 -2.00
N PRO A 348 2.33 23.58 -2.81
CA PRO A 348 2.34 23.43 -4.26
C PRO A 348 3.32 22.33 -4.70
N ILE A 349 2.97 21.62 -5.78
CA ILE A 349 3.76 20.55 -6.36
C ILE A 349 4.45 21.06 -7.61
N CYS A 350 5.74 20.74 -7.78
CA CYS A 350 6.55 21.13 -8.93
C CYS A 350 7.31 19.94 -9.53
N PRO A 351 7.79 20.06 -10.79
CA PRO A 351 8.75 19.12 -11.35
C PRO A 351 10.05 19.04 -10.51
N GLU A 352 10.69 17.87 -10.48
CA GLU A 352 12.00 17.69 -9.83
C GLU A 352 13.06 18.67 -10.37
N ASP A 353 13.01 19.00 -11.68
CA ASP A 353 13.99 19.92 -12.30
C ASP A 353 13.87 21.36 -11.80
N GLU A 354 12.69 21.81 -11.39
CA GLU A 354 12.53 23.13 -10.76
C GLU A 354 13.18 23.15 -9.37
N MET A 355 13.00 22.09 -8.59
CA MET A 355 13.64 21.93 -7.28
C MET A 355 15.17 21.91 -7.43
N ARG A 356 15.69 21.17 -8.41
CA ARG A 356 17.14 21.08 -8.68
C ARG A 356 17.77 22.43 -9.01
N LYS A 357 17.10 23.24 -9.85
CA LYS A 357 17.55 24.58 -10.22
C LYS A 357 17.55 25.57 -9.03
N ASP A 358 16.71 25.31 -8.04
CA ASP A 358 16.60 26.18 -6.87
C ASP A 358 17.64 25.88 -5.78
N ASN A 359 18.43 24.80 -5.94
CA ASN A 359 19.46 24.37 -4.98
C ASN A 359 18.96 24.33 -3.54
N PRO A 360 18.13 23.36 -3.14
CA PRO A 360 17.61 23.26 -1.79
C PRO A 360 18.70 22.93 -0.76
N ASP A 361 18.55 23.43 0.47
CA ASP A 361 19.40 23.01 1.59
C ASP A 361 18.99 21.61 2.10
N TYR A 362 17.69 21.31 2.06
CA TYR A 362 17.14 20.04 2.56
C TYR A 362 16.05 19.47 1.65
N LEU A 363 16.00 18.13 1.58
CA LEU A 363 14.91 17.37 0.98
C LEU A 363 14.21 16.51 2.05
N LEU A 364 12.97 16.82 2.39
CA LEU A 364 12.13 15.96 3.24
C LEU A 364 11.55 14.84 2.37
N VAL A 365 12.06 13.62 2.55
CA VAL A 365 11.75 12.47 1.71
C VAL A 365 10.53 11.74 2.24
N PHE A 366 9.38 11.91 1.59
CA PHE A 366 8.14 11.28 2.03
C PHE A 366 8.08 9.78 1.71
N PRO A 367 8.43 9.29 0.50
CA PRO A 367 8.56 7.85 0.27
C PRO A 367 9.90 7.32 0.82
N TRP A 368 10.11 7.44 2.12
CA TRP A 368 11.35 7.13 2.84
C TRP A 368 11.88 5.72 2.56
N TYR A 369 11.01 4.77 2.28
CA TYR A 369 11.35 3.38 1.92
C TYR A 369 11.99 3.23 0.53
N PHE A 370 11.98 4.28 -0.31
CA PHE A 370 12.71 4.36 -1.58
C PHE A 370 13.96 5.25 -1.49
N PHE A 371 14.41 5.59 -0.29
CA PHE A 371 15.49 6.55 -0.07
C PHE A 371 16.75 6.24 -0.87
N GLU A 372 17.19 4.99 -0.94
CA GLU A 372 18.39 4.60 -1.70
C GLU A 372 18.30 4.92 -3.20
N GLU A 373 17.11 4.78 -3.80
CA GLU A 373 16.87 5.20 -5.18
C GLU A 373 17.01 6.72 -5.31
N PHE A 374 16.39 7.46 -4.38
CA PHE A 374 16.39 8.91 -4.41
C PHE A 374 17.76 9.48 -4.15
N ARG A 375 18.51 8.95 -3.19
CA ARG A 375 19.85 9.34 -2.90
C ARG A 375 20.77 9.18 -4.12
N ARG A 376 20.70 8.05 -4.82
CA ARG A 376 21.49 7.84 -6.07
C ARG A 376 21.12 8.86 -7.15
N ARG A 377 19.83 9.17 -7.29
CA ARG A 377 19.32 10.09 -8.30
C ARG A 377 19.70 11.54 -8.02
N GLU A 378 19.72 11.94 -6.77
CA GLU A 378 20.04 13.31 -6.34
C GLU A 378 21.45 13.42 -5.73
N ASN A 379 22.35 12.48 -6.02
CA ASN A 379 23.69 12.45 -5.44
C ASN A 379 24.47 13.76 -5.67
N TYR A 380 24.28 14.40 -6.82
CA TYR A 380 24.96 15.67 -7.10
C TYR A 380 24.49 16.81 -6.19
N LEU A 381 23.21 16.86 -5.79
CA LEU A 381 22.73 17.83 -4.79
C LEU A 381 23.35 17.57 -3.43
N TYR A 382 23.45 16.30 -3.05
CA TYR A 382 24.10 15.89 -1.81
C TYR A 382 25.59 16.33 -1.78
N GLU A 383 26.32 16.14 -2.87
CA GLU A 383 27.71 16.59 -3.02
C GLU A 383 27.84 18.12 -2.96
N GLN A 384 26.79 18.87 -3.28
CA GLN A 384 26.71 20.32 -3.15
C GLN A 384 26.25 20.81 -1.77
N GLY A 385 26.04 19.92 -0.81
CA GLY A 385 25.66 20.23 0.56
C GLY A 385 24.16 20.19 0.86
N CYS A 386 23.32 19.68 -0.05
CA CYS A 386 21.92 19.41 0.26
C CYS A 386 21.81 18.13 1.11
N HIS A 387 21.05 18.18 2.18
CA HIS A 387 20.83 17.05 3.07
C HIS A 387 19.43 16.46 2.91
N PHE A 388 19.30 15.17 3.25
CA PHE A 388 18.01 14.48 3.26
C PHE A 388 17.46 14.38 4.67
N ILE A 389 16.18 14.68 4.85
CA ILE A 389 15.45 14.45 6.09
C ILE A 389 14.53 13.26 5.87
N LEU A 390 14.74 12.18 6.62
CA LEU A 390 13.85 11.03 6.63
C LEU A 390 12.90 11.15 7.81
N PRO A 391 11.56 11.15 7.60
CA PRO A 391 10.60 11.29 8.69
C PRO A 391 10.41 10.00 9.49
N LEU A 392 10.66 8.84 8.88
CA LEU A 392 10.45 7.50 9.41
C LEU A 392 11.61 6.57 9.06
N PRO A 393 11.84 5.49 9.81
CA PRO A 393 11.19 5.07 11.10
C PRO A 393 11.54 5.96 12.30
N LYS A 394 12.57 6.76 12.18
CA LYS A 394 13.00 7.82 13.11
C LYS A 394 13.43 9.02 12.29
N VAL A 395 13.17 10.21 12.79
CA VAL A 395 13.68 11.42 12.16
C VAL A 395 15.20 11.35 12.08
N ASN A 396 15.72 11.40 10.86
CA ASN A 396 17.15 11.29 10.58
C ASN A 396 17.54 12.28 9.48
N ILE A 397 18.70 12.92 9.63
CA ILE A 397 19.30 13.83 8.64
C ILE A 397 20.56 13.16 8.12
N ILE A 398 20.65 13.05 6.81
CA ILE A 398 21.74 12.35 6.09
C ILE A 398 22.45 13.34 5.18
#